data_16b93ce17bf86bd12233a94dc6a4c55b
#
_entry.id   16b93ce17bf86bd12233a94dc6a4c55b
#
_cell.length_a   1.000
_cell.length_b   1.000
_cell.length_c   1.000
_cell.angle_alpha   90.00
_cell.angle_beta   90.00
_cell.angle_gamma   90.00
#
_symmetry.space_group_name_H-M   'P 1'
#
loop_
_entity.id
_entity.type
_entity.pdbx_description
1 polymer ?
#
loop_
_entity_poly.entity_id
_entity_poly.type
_entity_poly.pdbx_seq_one_letter_code
_entity_poly.pdbx_strand_id
1 'polypeptide(L)'
;MSLTGKIQVSANFDESLAQDLGQRLFQCRKSVLVSFLDGSGAGQANKIYADSASVIQSVNTDIDLSGTLAGAFGNVVFTAIKGILVAAAASNPGNLTVGDVTNGITGPFGSATHSQIVAPGGFYANFNPSAAGFAITAGTVDLLRIASAAAA
;
A
#
# COMPACT_ATOMS: atom_id res chain seq x y z
N MET A 1 -9.94 -7.55 -21.18
CA MET A 1 -9.51 -8.05 -19.84
C MET A 1 -10.35 -7.28 -18.84
N SER A 2 -10.87 -7.93 -17.81
CA SER A 2 -11.69 -7.30 -16.77
C SER A 2 -10.98 -7.43 -15.43
N LEU A 3 -10.89 -6.34 -14.66
CA LEU A 3 -10.32 -6.31 -13.32
C LEU A 3 -11.44 -6.19 -12.28
N THR A 4 -11.44 -7.09 -11.31
CA THR A 4 -12.23 -6.93 -10.08
C THR A 4 -11.32 -7.14 -8.88
N GLY A 5 -11.44 -6.30 -7.87
CA GLY A 5 -10.61 -6.36 -6.69
C GLY A 5 -11.37 -6.03 -5.41
N LYS A 6 -10.94 -6.64 -4.33
CA LYS A 6 -11.39 -6.35 -2.97
C LYS A 6 -10.19 -6.20 -2.05
N ILE A 7 -10.23 -5.16 -1.22
CA ILE A 7 -9.27 -4.99 -0.14
C ILE A 7 -10.08 -4.89 1.16
N GLN A 8 -9.79 -5.77 2.10
CA GLN A 8 -10.45 -5.80 3.39
C GLN A 8 -9.41 -5.73 4.50
N VAL A 9 -9.58 -4.78 5.39
CA VAL A 9 -8.82 -4.69 6.64
C VAL A 9 -9.78 -4.95 7.79
N SER A 10 -9.46 -5.92 8.64
CA SER A 10 -10.26 -6.31 9.78
C SER A 10 -9.43 -6.25 11.06
N ALA A 11 -9.97 -5.62 12.09
CA ALA A 11 -9.45 -5.64 13.44
C ALA A 11 -10.41 -6.42 14.34
N ASN A 12 -9.92 -7.50 14.92
CA ASN A 12 -10.70 -8.37 15.80
C ASN A 12 -9.92 -8.51 17.12
N PHE A 13 -10.47 -8.01 18.21
CA PHE A 13 -9.89 -8.08 19.54
C PHE A 13 -10.88 -8.73 20.48
N ASP A 14 -10.38 -9.67 21.28
CA ASP A 14 -11.11 -10.32 22.35
C ASP A 14 -10.34 -10.07 23.65
N GLU A 15 -10.99 -9.43 24.62
CA GLU A 15 -10.49 -9.29 25.97
C GLU A 15 -11.35 -10.11 26.91
N SER A 16 -10.72 -10.94 27.72
CA SER A 16 -11.42 -11.79 28.68
C SER A 16 -10.84 -11.61 30.08
N LEU A 17 -11.71 -11.49 31.06
CA LEU A 17 -11.37 -11.42 32.48
C LEU A 17 -12.07 -12.56 33.22
N ALA A 18 -11.29 -13.43 33.84
CA ALA A 18 -11.83 -14.48 34.72
C ALA A 18 -12.31 -13.84 36.05
N GLN A 19 -13.49 -14.24 36.51
CA GLN A 19 -14.09 -13.83 37.78
C GLN A 19 -14.63 -15.05 38.51
N ASP A 20 -14.81 -14.96 39.85
CA ASP A 20 -15.29 -16.07 40.68
C ASP A 20 -16.60 -16.72 40.20
N LEU A 21 -17.48 -15.94 39.55
CA LEU A 21 -18.80 -16.40 39.09
C LEU A 21 -18.90 -16.51 37.59
N GLY A 22 -17.77 -16.48 36.83
CA GLY A 22 -17.78 -16.59 35.40
C GLY A 22 -16.69 -15.78 34.71
N GLN A 23 -16.83 -15.65 33.38
CA GLN A 23 -15.89 -14.88 32.54
C GLN A 23 -16.60 -13.67 31.95
N ARG A 24 -16.00 -12.50 32.03
CA ARG A 24 -16.39 -11.35 31.22
C ARG A 24 -15.63 -11.39 29.92
N LEU A 25 -16.36 -11.20 28.80
CA LEU A 25 -15.79 -11.15 27.46
C LEU A 25 -16.16 -9.80 26.82
N PHE A 26 -15.15 -9.04 26.40
CA PHE A 26 -15.32 -7.90 25.54
C PHE A 26 -14.83 -8.26 24.12
N GLN A 27 -15.64 -7.98 23.11
CA GLN A 27 -15.30 -8.25 21.71
C GLN A 27 -15.37 -6.96 20.89
N CYS A 28 -14.29 -6.61 20.23
CA CYS A 28 -14.27 -5.54 19.25
C CYS A 28 -14.07 -6.13 17.85
N ARG A 29 -15.02 -5.88 16.96
CA ARG A 29 -14.99 -6.31 15.55
C ARG A 29 -15.14 -5.08 14.68
N LYS A 30 -14.13 -4.77 13.87
CA LYS A 30 -14.16 -3.69 12.91
C LYS A 30 -13.63 -4.15 11.58
N SER A 31 -14.33 -3.85 10.49
CA SER A 31 -13.90 -4.17 9.14
C SER A 31 -14.14 -2.97 8.22
N VAL A 32 -13.15 -2.70 7.37
CA VAL A 32 -13.26 -1.74 6.27
C VAL A 32 -13.05 -2.50 4.97
N LEU A 33 -13.97 -2.32 4.03
CA LEU A 33 -13.95 -2.96 2.72
C LEU A 33 -13.90 -1.88 1.63
N VAL A 34 -12.90 -1.98 0.74
CA VAL A 34 -12.82 -1.21 -0.50
C VAL A 34 -12.94 -2.21 -1.66
N SER A 35 -13.91 -1.99 -2.55
CA SER A 35 -14.14 -2.83 -3.73
C SER A 35 -13.91 -2.02 -4.99
N PHE A 36 -13.30 -2.65 -5.99
CA PHE A 36 -13.09 -2.09 -7.31
C PHE A 36 -13.72 -2.98 -8.38
N LEU A 37 -14.45 -2.36 -9.28
CA LEU A 37 -14.93 -2.97 -10.53
C LEU A 37 -14.00 -2.54 -11.68
N ASP A 38 -14.13 -3.20 -12.82
CA ASP A 38 -13.39 -2.82 -14.02
C ASP A 38 -13.82 -1.43 -14.53
N GLY A 39 -12.83 -0.60 -14.88
CA GLY A 39 -13.06 0.73 -15.41
C GLY A 39 -12.16 1.81 -14.82
N SER A 40 -12.51 3.09 -15.05
CA SER A 40 -11.72 4.25 -14.63
C SER A 40 -12.49 5.23 -13.72
N GLY A 41 -13.77 5.00 -13.47
CA GLY A 41 -14.63 5.84 -12.63
C GLY A 41 -14.39 5.65 -11.12
N ALA A 42 -15.30 6.18 -10.32
CA ALA A 42 -15.31 5.97 -8.87
C ALA A 42 -15.58 4.49 -8.56
N GLY A 43 -14.82 3.92 -7.62
CA GLY A 43 -14.90 2.49 -7.29
C GLY A 43 -14.46 1.58 -8.42
N GLN A 44 -13.68 2.08 -9.38
CA GLN A 44 -13.22 1.31 -10.53
C GLN A 44 -11.69 1.37 -10.67
N ALA A 45 -11.12 0.26 -11.18
CA ALA A 45 -9.72 0.17 -11.58
C ALA A 45 -9.61 -0.77 -12.80
N ASN A 46 -8.69 -0.51 -13.70
CA ASN A 46 -8.51 -1.30 -14.92
C ASN A 46 -7.12 -1.92 -15.04
N LYS A 47 -6.23 -1.61 -14.11
CA LYS A 47 -4.84 -2.11 -14.09
C LYS A 47 -4.42 -2.44 -12.67
N ILE A 48 -3.56 -3.45 -12.55
CA ILE A 48 -2.86 -3.80 -11.31
C ILE A 48 -1.39 -4.05 -11.64
N TYR A 49 -0.53 -3.55 -10.79
CA TYR A 49 0.87 -3.94 -10.72
C TYR A 49 1.12 -4.57 -9.36
N ALA A 50 1.77 -5.70 -9.34
CA ALA A 50 2.19 -6.39 -8.14
C ALA A 50 3.59 -6.96 -8.37
N ASP A 51 4.46 -6.74 -7.41
CA ASP A 51 5.83 -7.23 -7.43
C ASP A 51 6.23 -7.68 -6.03
N SER A 52 7.20 -8.59 -5.98
CA SER A 52 7.85 -9.04 -4.74
C SER A 52 9.35 -8.97 -4.95
N ALA A 53 9.97 -8.01 -4.30
CA ALA A 53 11.39 -7.73 -4.45
C ALA A 53 12.13 -7.75 -3.11
N SER A 54 13.40 -8.12 -3.15
CA SER A 54 14.32 -7.90 -2.03
C SER A 54 14.89 -6.49 -2.13
N VAL A 55 14.57 -5.64 -1.15
CA VAL A 55 15.17 -4.31 -1.05
C VAL A 55 16.49 -4.44 -0.29
N ILE A 56 17.59 -4.14 -0.99
CA ILE A 56 18.93 -4.18 -0.39
C ILE A 56 19.04 -3.09 0.67
N GLN A 57 19.60 -3.45 1.83
CA GLN A 57 19.83 -2.52 2.94
C GLN A 57 20.63 -1.29 2.47
N SER A 58 20.17 -0.10 2.86
CA SER A 58 20.77 1.19 2.49
C SER A 58 20.75 1.50 0.98
N VAL A 59 19.97 0.76 0.18
CA VAL A 59 19.74 1.02 -1.24
C VAL A 59 18.29 1.43 -1.44
N ASN A 60 18.08 2.51 -2.17
CA ASN A 60 16.76 2.96 -2.56
C ASN A 60 16.30 2.21 -3.81
N THR A 61 15.07 1.73 -3.80
CA THR A 61 14.40 1.17 -4.97
C THR A 61 13.30 2.13 -5.38
N ASP A 62 13.45 2.77 -6.53
CA ASP A 62 12.48 3.70 -7.08
C ASP A 62 11.65 3.00 -8.17
N ILE A 63 10.34 2.98 -8.00
CA ILE A 63 9.38 2.44 -8.94
C ILE A 63 8.80 3.62 -9.71
N ASP A 64 9.08 3.69 -11.01
CA ASP A 64 8.51 4.68 -11.91
C ASP A 64 7.11 4.24 -12.35
N LEU A 65 6.09 4.85 -11.77
CA LEU A 65 4.69 4.52 -12.02
C LEU A 65 4.20 5.04 -13.37
N SER A 66 4.85 6.08 -13.92
CA SER A 66 4.60 6.59 -15.27
C SER A 66 5.39 5.86 -16.35
N GLY A 67 6.41 5.12 -15.94
CA GLY A 67 7.21 4.26 -16.79
C GLY A 67 6.53 2.94 -17.13
N THR A 68 7.26 2.09 -17.85
CA THR A 68 6.77 0.77 -18.24
C THR A 68 7.09 -0.25 -17.15
N LEU A 69 6.07 -0.66 -16.41
CA LEU A 69 6.17 -1.71 -15.38
C LEU A 69 5.76 -3.07 -15.96
N ALA A 70 6.54 -4.11 -15.66
CA ALA A 70 6.23 -5.47 -16.09
C ALA A 70 5.09 -6.05 -15.23
N GLY A 71 3.88 -6.01 -15.73
CA GLY A 71 2.70 -6.59 -15.07
C GLY A 71 2.45 -8.03 -15.52
N ALA A 72 1.62 -8.75 -14.77
CA ALA A 72 1.27 -10.15 -15.03
C ALA A 72 0.63 -10.40 -16.44
N PHE A 73 0.02 -9.38 -17.00
CA PHE A 73 -0.67 -9.45 -18.30
C PHE A 73 -0.09 -8.47 -19.34
N GLY A 74 1.18 -8.17 -19.22
CA GLY A 74 1.87 -7.22 -20.09
C GLY A 74 2.22 -5.91 -19.38
N ASN A 75 2.78 -4.99 -20.12
CA ASN A 75 3.27 -3.73 -19.58
C ASN A 75 2.15 -2.85 -19.02
N VAL A 76 2.40 -2.25 -17.88
CA VAL A 76 1.48 -1.35 -17.18
C VAL A 76 2.13 0.03 -17.05
N VAL A 77 1.38 1.06 -17.40
CA VAL A 77 1.70 2.48 -17.19
C VAL A 77 0.53 3.12 -16.49
N PHE A 78 0.78 3.91 -15.45
CA PHE A 78 -0.26 4.58 -14.68
C PHE A 78 -0.31 6.08 -14.99
N THR A 79 -1.51 6.63 -15.07
CA THR A 79 -1.81 8.08 -15.05
C THR A 79 -2.49 8.49 -13.75
N ALA A 80 -3.02 7.51 -13.03
CA ALA A 80 -3.54 7.64 -11.68
C ALA A 80 -3.55 6.25 -11.03
N ILE A 81 -3.42 6.21 -9.71
CA ILE A 81 -3.56 4.98 -8.92
C ILE A 81 -4.73 5.11 -7.95
N LYS A 82 -5.45 4.02 -7.73
CA LYS A 82 -6.58 3.95 -6.79
C LYS A 82 -6.16 3.45 -5.41
N GLY A 83 -4.96 2.93 -5.30
CA GLY A 83 -4.45 2.45 -4.04
C GLY A 83 -3.03 1.94 -4.12
N ILE A 84 -2.42 1.90 -2.96
CA ILE A 84 -1.11 1.35 -2.68
C ILE A 84 -1.25 0.36 -1.53
N LEU A 85 -0.58 -0.78 -1.66
CA LEU A 85 -0.33 -1.71 -0.56
C LEU A 85 1.14 -2.11 -0.60
N VAL A 86 1.86 -1.85 0.47
CA VAL A 86 3.25 -2.29 0.67
C VAL A 86 3.30 -3.10 1.95
N ALA A 87 3.76 -4.33 1.87
CA ALA A 87 3.92 -5.22 3.01
C ALA A 87 5.40 -5.58 3.21
N ALA A 88 5.86 -5.55 4.44
CA ALA A 88 7.20 -5.96 4.82
C ALA A 88 7.18 -7.41 5.34
N ALA A 89 8.10 -8.24 4.87
CA ALA A 89 8.25 -9.59 5.42
C ALA A 89 8.60 -9.53 6.92
N ALA A 90 8.10 -10.47 7.70
CA ALA A 90 8.42 -10.55 9.13
C ALA A 90 9.92 -10.81 9.39
N SER A 91 10.61 -11.39 8.40
CA SER A 91 12.05 -11.66 8.42
C SER A 91 12.91 -10.47 7.98
N ASN A 92 12.33 -9.32 7.63
CA ASN A 92 13.12 -8.15 7.28
C ASN A 92 14.01 -7.73 8.46
N PRO A 93 15.31 -7.44 8.22
CA PRO A 93 16.23 -7.06 9.29
C PRO A 93 15.97 -5.65 9.84
N GLY A 94 15.22 -4.81 9.13
CA GLY A 94 14.91 -3.45 9.55
C GLY A 94 13.61 -2.94 8.94
N ASN A 95 13.26 -1.71 9.27
CA ASN A 95 12.06 -1.06 8.74
C ASN A 95 12.19 -0.74 7.25
N LEU A 96 11.08 -0.79 6.52
CA LEU A 96 10.98 -0.15 5.22
C LEU A 96 10.50 1.29 5.37
N THR A 97 11.06 2.18 4.57
CA THR A 97 10.56 3.54 4.35
C THR A 97 9.92 3.58 2.97
N VAL A 98 8.66 4.01 2.91
CA VAL A 98 7.86 4.10 1.67
C VAL A 98 7.56 5.57 1.39
N GLY A 99 8.06 6.11 0.29
CA GLY A 99 8.01 7.53 -0.05
C GLY A 99 9.38 8.22 0.08
N ASP A 100 9.39 9.54 0.30
CA ASP A 100 10.58 10.39 0.45
C ASP A 100 11.52 10.33 -0.77
N VAL A 101 11.04 10.80 -1.91
CA VAL A 101 11.83 10.91 -3.14
C VAL A 101 11.44 12.17 -3.90
N THR A 102 12.44 12.83 -4.50
CA THR A 102 12.19 13.91 -5.47
C THR A 102 11.33 13.36 -6.61
N ASN A 103 10.30 14.09 -7.02
CA ASN A 103 9.26 13.62 -7.95
C ASN A 103 8.39 12.46 -7.39
N GLY A 104 8.38 12.27 -6.08
CA GLY A 104 7.55 11.27 -5.41
C GLY A 104 6.07 11.56 -5.56
N ILE A 105 5.28 10.49 -5.57
CA ILE A 105 3.81 10.63 -5.56
C ILE A 105 3.36 11.34 -4.28
N THR A 106 2.54 12.37 -4.46
CA THR A 106 2.08 13.21 -3.33
C THR A 106 0.74 12.75 -2.75
N GLY A 107 -0.11 12.17 -3.57
CA GLY A 107 -1.48 11.83 -3.16
C GLY A 107 -1.56 10.98 -1.88
N PRO A 108 -0.84 9.86 -1.75
CA PRO A 108 -0.86 9.02 -0.55
C PRO A 108 -0.13 9.62 0.65
N PHE A 109 0.82 10.54 0.44
CA PHE A 109 1.75 11.02 1.47
C PHE A 109 1.55 12.51 1.82
N GLY A 110 0.85 13.28 1.00
CA GLY A 110 0.66 14.73 1.16
C GLY A 110 1.81 15.58 0.60
N SER A 111 3.02 15.04 0.50
CA SER A 111 4.20 15.68 -0.11
C SER A 111 5.13 14.62 -0.70
N ALA A 112 5.93 15.00 -1.70
CA ALA A 112 6.96 14.13 -2.30
C ALA A 112 8.04 13.70 -1.27
N THR A 113 8.33 14.56 -0.29
CA THR A 113 9.34 14.33 0.75
C THR A 113 8.79 13.65 2.00
N HIS A 114 7.51 13.33 2.03
CA HIS A 114 6.92 12.57 3.13
C HIS A 114 7.02 11.07 2.88
N SER A 115 7.12 10.32 3.97
CA SER A 115 7.20 8.85 3.93
C SER A 115 6.41 8.20 5.04
N GLN A 116 6.22 6.89 4.90
CA GLN A 116 5.66 6.01 5.92
C GLN A 116 6.67 4.93 6.28
N ILE A 117 6.77 4.62 7.56
CA ILE A 117 7.62 3.54 8.05
C ILE A 117 6.77 2.28 8.18
N VAL A 118 7.26 1.19 7.62
CA VAL A 118 6.65 -0.14 7.71
C VAL A 118 7.61 -1.07 8.43
N ALA A 119 7.25 -1.46 9.65
CA ALA A 119 8.05 -2.39 10.45
C ALA A 119 8.04 -3.81 9.84
N PRO A 120 9.02 -4.67 10.16
CA PRO A 120 9.00 -6.07 9.77
C PRO A 120 7.67 -6.75 10.16
N GLY A 121 7.05 -7.46 9.21
CA GLY A 121 5.73 -8.07 9.37
C GLY A 121 4.56 -7.09 9.28
N GLY A 122 4.83 -5.79 9.14
CA GLY A 122 3.81 -4.76 8.99
C GLY A 122 3.43 -4.48 7.53
N PHE A 123 2.49 -3.56 7.35
CA PHE A 123 2.09 -3.09 6.03
C PHE A 123 1.68 -1.62 6.06
N TYR A 124 1.81 -0.96 4.93
CA TYR A 124 1.20 0.33 4.63
C TYR A 124 0.15 0.15 3.55
N ALA A 125 -1.03 0.71 3.75
CA ALA A 125 -2.12 0.69 2.77
C ALA A 125 -2.83 2.04 2.73
N ASN A 126 -3.00 2.60 1.54
CA ASN A 126 -3.77 3.82 1.32
C ASN A 126 -4.56 3.70 0.02
N PHE A 127 -5.86 3.96 0.08
CA PHE A 127 -6.79 3.79 -1.03
C PHE A 127 -7.63 5.03 -1.23
N ASN A 128 -7.74 5.46 -2.50
CA ASN A 128 -8.60 6.55 -2.94
C ASN A 128 -9.54 6.02 -4.05
N PRO A 129 -10.74 5.54 -3.70
CA PRO A 129 -11.69 5.00 -4.66
C PRO A 129 -12.40 6.07 -5.49
N SER A 130 -12.11 7.36 -5.32
CA SER A 130 -12.69 8.43 -6.15
C SER A 130 -12.37 8.25 -7.63
N ALA A 131 -13.11 8.91 -8.51
CA ALA A 131 -12.83 8.87 -9.95
C ALA A 131 -11.41 9.34 -10.28
N ALA A 132 -10.91 10.39 -9.63
CA ALA A 132 -9.56 10.92 -9.84
C ALA A 132 -8.45 9.98 -9.32
N GLY A 133 -8.68 9.28 -8.18
CA GLY A 133 -7.61 8.54 -7.51
C GLY A 133 -6.50 9.47 -7.01
N PHE A 134 -5.28 8.94 -6.98
CA PHE A 134 -4.03 9.70 -6.78
C PHE A 134 -3.38 9.92 -8.13
N ALA A 135 -3.24 11.18 -8.55
CA ALA A 135 -2.68 11.53 -9.85
C ALA A 135 -1.20 11.13 -9.97
N ILE A 136 -0.83 10.63 -11.15
CA ILE A 136 0.55 10.36 -11.56
C ILE A 136 0.87 11.29 -12.72
N THR A 137 1.98 12.05 -12.60
CA THR A 137 2.43 12.99 -13.63
C THR A 137 3.89 12.70 -13.96
N ALA A 138 4.14 12.22 -15.16
CA ALA A 138 5.47 11.83 -15.63
C ALA A 138 6.51 12.92 -15.38
N GLY A 139 7.65 12.52 -14.80
CA GLY A 139 8.79 13.38 -14.51
C GLY A 139 8.62 14.34 -13.34
N THR A 140 7.48 14.35 -12.63
CA THR A 140 7.23 15.27 -11.51
C THR A 140 6.55 14.64 -10.30
N VAL A 141 5.59 13.73 -10.51
CA VAL A 141 4.82 13.07 -9.45
C VAL A 141 4.58 11.62 -9.87
N ASP A 142 5.63 10.84 -9.97
CA ASP A 142 5.58 9.51 -10.58
C ASP A 142 6.43 8.45 -9.89
N LEU A 143 7.28 8.83 -8.95
CA LEU A 143 8.14 7.88 -8.28
C LEU A 143 7.55 7.39 -6.95
N LEU A 144 7.61 6.09 -6.74
CA LEU A 144 7.39 5.45 -5.46
C LEU A 144 8.70 4.83 -4.98
N ARG A 145 9.30 5.42 -3.96
CA ARG A 145 10.52 4.86 -3.34
C ARG A 145 10.17 3.85 -2.26
N ILE A 146 10.92 2.75 -2.27
CA ILE A 146 10.98 1.81 -1.15
C ILE A 146 12.45 1.69 -0.76
N ALA A 147 12.76 2.06 0.48
CA ALA A 147 14.10 1.97 1.04
C ALA A 147 14.08 1.06 2.27
N SER A 148 15.15 0.30 2.47
CA SER A 148 15.35 -0.47 3.69
C SER A 148 16.33 0.25 4.61
N ALA A 149 15.90 0.57 5.84
CA ALA A 149 16.81 1.08 6.84
C ALA A 149 17.86 0.02 7.23
N ALA A 150 19.02 0.49 7.72
CA ALA A 150 19.96 -0.41 8.37
C ALA A 150 19.27 -1.13 9.53
N ALA A 151 19.62 -2.40 9.77
CA ALA A 151 19.25 -3.08 11.00
C ALA A 151 19.83 -2.28 12.19
N ALA A 152 19.00 -2.03 13.18
CA ALA A 152 19.42 -1.36 14.42
C ALA A 152 20.29 -2.30 15.27
#